data_2f6a1cf544839ae8768d4d16b6a00779
#
_entry.id   2f6a1cf544839ae8768d4d16b6a00779
#
_cell.length_a   1.000
_cell.length_b   1.000
_cell.length_c   1.000
_cell.angle_alpha   90.00
_cell.angle_beta   90.00
_cell.angle_gamma   90.00
#
_symmetry.space_group_name_H-M   'P 1'
#
loop_
_entity.id
_entity.type
_entity.pdbx_description
1 polymer ?
#
loop_
_entity_poly.entity_id
_entity_poly.type
_entity_poly.pdbx_seq_one_letter_code
_entity_poly.pdbx_strand_id
1 'polypeptide(L)'
;MKKLLLLTMLVVMSLPVFSATLTGARYKETAAKINAAAAKMPSMTCDFTQTKHLAMLREKMVSKGKMYYRKPDKLRWEYVSPYKYTFILNGAKVSVANNKRNDVIDTRNNKLFKEIARIMMSTVTGRALSDTGDFTITINETAPTWDVTLVPKRKNIKQMFSKIILKFRRTDCQVQQIELYEKNGDRTEIKLQNIKTPSPVNDALFSIS
;
A
#
# COMPACT_ATOMS: atom_id res chain seq x y z
N MET A 1 -45.56 28.59 38.54
CA MET A 1 -45.18 27.29 37.97
C MET A 1 -43.86 27.49 37.23
N LYS A 2 -42.73 27.14 37.88
CA LYS A 2 -41.38 27.30 37.33
C LYS A 2 -41.00 26.02 36.59
N LYS A 3 -40.84 26.10 35.27
CA LYS A 3 -40.34 24.98 34.45
C LYS A 3 -38.82 24.92 34.61
N LEU A 4 -38.32 23.89 35.27
CA LEU A 4 -36.91 23.55 35.43
C LEU A 4 -36.45 22.89 34.15
N LEU A 5 -35.66 23.60 33.35
CA LEU A 5 -35.03 23.07 32.12
C LEU A 5 -33.77 22.30 32.53
N LEU A 6 -33.83 20.96 32.53
CA LEU A 6 -32.67 20.08 32.76
C LEU A 6 -31.81 20.04 31.48
N LEU A 7 -30.74 20.80 31.46
CA LEU A 7 -29.75 20.77 30.37
C LEU A 7 -28.77 19.59 30.63
N THR A 8 -29.04 18.45 30.04
CA THR A 8 -28.11 17.30 30.06
C THR A 8 -26.93 17.58 29.14
N MET A 9 -25.80 17.97 29.73
CA MET A 9 -24.53 18.18 29.06
C MET A 9 -23.92 16.79 28.72
N LEU A 10 -24.02 16.39 27.45
CA LEU A 10 -23.40 15.17 26.94
C LEU A 10 -21.88 15.41 26.86
N VAL A 11 -21.14 14.95 27.87
CA VAL A 11 -19.68 14.96 27.84
C VAL A 11 -19.22 13.83 26.89
N VAL A 12 -18.89 14.22 25.66
CA VAL A 12 -18.20 13.32 24.71
C VAL A 12 -16.76 13.12 25.21
N MET A 13 -16.53 12.07 25.97
CA MET A 13 -15.17 11.63 26.32
C MET A 13 -14.48 11.15 25.04
N SER A 14 -13.64 11.99 24.46
CA SER A 14 -12.69 11.59 23.43
C SER A 14 -11.65 10.66 24.08
N LEU A 15 -11.83 9.35 23.92
CA LEU A 15 -10.82 8.39 24.36
C LEU A 15 -9.55 8.60 23.54
N PRO A 16 -8.38 8.76 24.19
CA PRO A 16 -7.12 8.87 23.47
C PRO A 16 -6.88 7.56 22.71
N VAL A 17 -6.65 7.66 21.39
CA VAL A 17 -6.24 6.53 20.55
C VAL A 17 -4.80 6.21 20.92
N PHE A 18 -4.59 5.22 21.79
CA PHE A 18 -3.27 4.73 22.12
C PHE A 18 -2.73 3.90 20.94
N SER A 19 -1.64 4.36 20.35
CA SER A 19 -0.83 3.55 19.43
C SER A 19 0.23 2.83 20.28
N ALA A 20 0.17 1.49 20.31
CA ALA A 20 1.14 0.67 21.03
C ALA A 20 1.99 -0.12 20.04
N THR A 21 3.32 -0.06 20.19
CA THR A 21 4.24 -0.88 19.41
C THR A 21 4.17 -2.34 19.90
N LEU A 22 3.92 -3.27 18.96
CA LEU A 22 3.87 -4.69 19.26
C LEU A 22 5.29 -5.26 19.43
N THR A 23 5.46 -6.07 20.44
CA THR A 23 6.74 -6.77 20.74
C THR A 23 6.50 -8.24 21.09
N GLY A 24 7.56 -9.04 21.14
CA GLY A 24 7.50 -10.42 21.62
C GLY A 24 6.48 -11.29 20.89
N ALA A 25 5.67 -12.00 21.67
CA ALA A 25 4.66 -12.93 21.15
C ALA A 25 3.57 -12.24 20.30
N ARG A 26 3.09 -11.05 20.72
CA ARG A 26 2.07 -10.30 20.00
C ARG A 26 2.54 -9.85 18.61
N TYR A 27 3.79 -9.42 18.48
CA TYR A 27 4.40 -9.10 17.18
C TYR A 27 4.40 -10.34 16.28
N LYS A 28 4.91 -11.47 16.77
CA LYS A 28 5.00 -12.73 16.00
C LYS A 28 3.62 -13.21 15.54
N GLU A 29 2.64 -13.20 16.42
CA GLU A 29 1.27 -13.60 16.11
C GLU A 29 0.65 -12.70 15.04
N THR A 30 0.75 -11.37 15.18
CA THR A 30 0.18 -10.41 14.22
C THR A 30 0.88 -10.54 12.87
N ALA A 31 2.21 -10.63 12.84
CA ALA A 31 2.96 -10.83 11.59
C ALA A 31 2.57 -12.15 10.90
N ALA A 32 2.39 -13.23 11.67
CA ALA A 32 1.94 -14.53 11.14
C ALA A 32 0.53 -14.44 10.54
N LYS A 33 -0.42 -13.75 11.19
CA LYS A 33 -1.77 -13.51 10.67
C LYS A 33 -1.75 -12.77 9.33
N ILE A 34 -0.99 -11.68 9.25
CA ILE A 34 -0.87 -10.89 8.02
C ILE A 34 -0.24 -11.72 6.91
N ASN A 35 0.87 -12.41 7.19
CA ASN A 35 1.54 -13.27 6.20
C ASN A 35 0.64 -14.41 5.72
N ALA A 36 -0.14 -15.03 6.60
CA ALA A 36 -1.08 -16.10 6.24
C ALA A 36 -2.20 -15.58 5.33
N ALA A 37 -2.75 -14.39 5.60
CA ALA A 37 -3.75 -13.75 4.75
C ALA A 37 -3.18 -13.44 3.36
N ALA A 38 -1.98 -12.85 3.30
CA ALA A 38 -1.26 -12.57 2.04
C ALA A 38 -0.97 -13.86 1.23
N ALA A 39 -0.59 -14.94 1.92
CA ALA A 39 -0.34 -16.23 1.28
C ALA A 39 -1.59 -16.84 0.65
N LYS A 40 -2.76 -16.65 1.25
CA LYS A 40 -4.04 -17.17 0.75
C LYS A 40 -4.68 -16.33 -0.36
N MET A 41 -4.17 -15.13 -0.67
CA MET A 41 -4.71 -14.23 -1.68
C MET A 41 -4.29 -14.65 -3.09
N PRO A 42 -5.17 -15.27 -3.93
CA PRO A 42 -4.83 -15.66 -5.30
C PRO A 42 -4.90 -14.50 -6.28
N SER A 43 -5.82 -13.57 -6.04
CA SER A 43 -6.09 -12.41 -6.90
C SER A 43 -6.79 -11.30 -6.12
N MET A 44 -6.66 -10.09 -6.60
CA MET A 44 -7.32 -8.92 -6.01
C MET A 44 -7.63 -7.88 -7.09
N THR A 45 -8.77 -7.21 -6.95
CA THR A 45 -9.08 -5.98 -7.68
C THR A 45 -9.45 -4.89 -6.69
N CYS A 46 -9.06 -3.67 -6.95
CA CYS A 46 -9.51 -2.51 -6.19
C CYS A 46 -9.45 -1.23 -7.00
N ASP A 47 -10.14 -0.21 -6.53
CA ASP A 47 -9.90 1.16 -6.91
C ASP A 47 -8.83 1.76 -5.98
N PHE A 48 -8.09 2.76 -6.46
CA PHE A 48 -7.18 3.52 -5.60
C PHE A 48 -7.33 5.02 -5.80
N THR A 49 -7.06 5.74 -4.73
CA THR A 49 -6.81 7.18 -4.75
C THR A 49 -5.40 7.42 -4.23
N GLN A 50 -4.56 8.03 -5.06
CA GLN A 50 -3.20 8.41 -4.70
C GLN A 50 -3.13 9.91 -4.50
N THR A 51 -2.61 10.36 -3.37
CA THR A 51 -2.29 11.76 -3.09
C THR A 51 -0.80 11.90 -2.90
N LYS A 52 -0.12 12.63 -3.79
CA LYS A 52 1.28 12.99 -3.64
C LYS A 52 1.38 14.40 -3.05
N HIS A 53 2.08 14.52 -1.93
CA HIS A 53 2.41 15.78 -1.28
C HIS A 53 3.84 16.15 -1.69
N LEU A 54 3.98 17.25 -2.39
CA LEU A 54 5.26 17.80 -2.81
C LEU A 54 5.78 18.78 -1.75
N ALA A 55 6.84 18.39 -1.05
CA ALA A 55 7.35 19.15 0.10
C ALA A 55 7.74 20.58 -0.26
N MET A 56 8.37 20.77 -1.41
CA MET A 56 8.87 22.09 -1.87
C MET A 56 7.74 23.02 -2.34
N LEU A 57 6.65 22.48 -2.88
CA LEU A 57 5.61 23.29 -3.55
C LEU A 57 4.36 23.49 -2.66
N ARG A 58 4.28 22.85 -1.50
CA ARG A 58 3.07 22.79 -0.65
C ARG A 58 1.80 22.35 -1.39
N GLU A 59 1.97 21.72 -2.54
CA GLU A 59 0.90 21.26 -3.40
C GLU A 59 0.58 19.79 -3.20
N LYS A 60 -0.64 19.42 -3.54
CA LYS A 60 -1.11 18.03 -3.54
C LYS A 60 -1.55 17.64 -4.94
N MET A 61 -0.99 16.57 -5.43
CA MET A 61 -1.42 15.95 -6.69
C MET A 61 -2.28 14.75 -6.37
N VAL A 62 -3.52 14.75 -6.85
CA VAL A 62 -4.45 13.63 -6.64
C VAL A 62 -4.64 12.88 -7.95
N SER A 63 -4.44 11.57 -7.90
CA SER A 63 -4.67 10.66 -9.01
C SER A 63 -5.58 9.52 -8.56
N LYS A 64 -6.40 9.01 -9.48
CA LYS A 64 -7.30 7.88 -9.23
C LYS A 64 -7.07 6.80 -10.28
N GLY A 65 -7.33 5.56 -9.88
CA GLY A 65 -7.14 4.46 -10.80
C GLY A 65 -7.67 3.14 -10.28
N LYS A 66 -7.32 2.09 -11.00
CA LYS A 66 -7.67 0.70 -10.71
C LYS A 66 -6.43 -0.16 -10.59
N MET A 67 -6.50 -1.15 -9.71
CA MET A 67 -5.43 -2.11 -9.53
C MET A 67 -5.98 -3.51 -9.68
N TYR A 68 -5.22 -4.34 -10.38
CA TYR A 68 -5.50 -5.75 -10.61
C TYR A 68 -4.24 -6.55 -10.24
N TYR A 69 -4.42 -7.53 -9.38
CA TYR A 69 -3.36 -8.44 -8.96
C TYR A 69 -3.77 -9.88 -9.20
N ARG A 70 -2.82 -10.71 -9.64
CA ARG A 70 -2.97 -12.17 -9.75
C ARG A 70 -1.64 -12.85 -9.43
N LYS A 71 -1.71 -13.85 -8.55
CA LYS A 71 -0.55 -14.71 -8.26
C LYS A 71 -0.01 -15.39 -9.52
N PRO A 72 1.31 -15.67 -9.57
CA PRO A 72 2.29 -15.33 -8.53
C PRO A 72 2.86 -13.92 -8.65
N ASP A 73 2.86 -13.30 -9.85
CA ASP A 73 3.69 -12.14 -10.21
C ASP A 73 3.06 -11.25 -11.28
N LYS A 74 1.71 -11.15 -11.29
CA LYS A 74 0.99 -10.28 -12.21
C LYS A 74 0.37 -9.11 -11.46
N LEU A 75 0.68 -7.90 -11.90
CA LEU A 75 0.13 -6.65 -11.39
C LEU A 75 -0.17 -5.69 -12.55
N ARG A 76 -1.37 -5.12 -12.58
CA ARG A 76 -1.70 -3.97 -13.41
C ARG A 76 -2.12 -2.82 -12.50
N TRP A 77 -1.43 -1.71 -12.63
CA TRP A 77 -1.70 -0.47 -11.93
C TRP A 77 -2.05 0.59 -12.94
N GLU A 78 -3.33 0.98 -13.02
CA GLU A 78 -3.87 1.82 -14.08
C GLU A 78 -4.42 3.12 -13.51
N TYR A 79 -3.78 4.23 -13.87
CA TYR A 79 -4.29 5.57 -13.58
C TYR A 79 -5.33 5.96 -14.63
N VAL A 80 -6.48 6.45 -14.17
CA VAL A 80 -7.58 6.90 -15.04
C VAL A 80 -7.80 8.41 -15.00
N SER A 81 -7.32 9.07 -13.94
CA SER A 81 -7.46 10.52 -13.74
C SER A 81 -6.29 11.04 -12.90
N PRO A 82 -5.77 12.27 -13.17
CA PRO A 82 -6.13 13.16 -14.29
C PRO A 82 -5.51 12.69 -15.61
N TYR A 83 -4.44 11.88 -15.59
CA TYR A 83 -3.76 11.38 -16.77
C TYR A 83 -3.85 9.87 -16.85
N LYS A 84 -4.04 9.34 -18.05
CA LYS A 84 -4.01 7.90 -18.32
C LYS A 84 -2.58 7.41 -18.36
N TYR A 85 -2.27 6.47 -17.48
CA TYR A 85 -0.98 5.83 -17.36
C TYR A 85 -1.16 4.42 -16.84
N THR A 86 -0.45 3.46 -17.39
CA THR A 86 -0.56 2.07 -16.99
C THR A 86 0.82 1.47 -16.73
N PHE A 87 0.97 0.85 -15.59
CA PHE A 87 2.09 0.00 -15.24
C PHE A 87 1.62 -1.44 -15.20
N ILE A 88 2.25 -2.32 -15.97
CA ILE A 88 1.97 -3.76 -15.95
C ILE A 88 3.25 -4.50 -15.57
N LEU A 89 3.14 -5.37 -14.58
CA LEU A 89 4.14 -6.41 -14.28
C LEU A 89 3.53 -7.75 -14.70
N ASN A 90 4.28 -8.53 -15.48
CA ASN A 90 3.95 -9.91 -15.82
C ASN A 90 5.23 -10.74 -15.84
N GLY A 91 5.46 -11.49 -14.77
CA GLY A 91 6.70 -12.21 -14.55
C GLY A 91 7.91 -11.28 -14.49
N ALA A 92 8.86 -11.49 -15.39
CA ALA A 92 10.09 -10.71 -15.50
C ALA A 92 9.96 -9.46 -16.40
N LYS A 93 8.78 -9.17 -16.96
CA LYS A 93 8.57 -8.03 -17.84
C LYS A 93 7.74 -6.95 -17.16
N VAL A 94 8.12 -5.71 -17.37
CA VAL A 94 7.36 -4.52 -16.97
C VAL A 94 7.03 -3.72 -18.23
N SER A 95 5.75 -3.36 -18.40
CA SER A 95 5.32 -2.37 -19.39
C SER A 95 4.92 -1.09 -18.67
N VAL A 96 5.32 0.03 -19.22
CA VAL A 96 5.00 1.38 -18.77
C VAL A 96 4.42 2.12 -19.95
N ALA A 97 3.11 2.35 -19.93
CA ALA A 97 2.39 2.91 -21.05
C ALA A 97 1.61 4.18 -20.67
N ASN A 98 1.57 5.14 -21.58
CA ASN A 98 0.67 6.28 -21.59
C ASN A 98 0.09 6.46 -23.00
N ASN A 99 -0.68 7.53 -23.23
CA ASN A 99 -1.33 7.77 -24.51
C ASN A 99 -0.35 7.93 -25.71
N LYS A 100 0.95 8.12 -25.46
CA LYS A 100 1.95 8.45 -26.49
C LYS A 100 3.05 7.40 -26.64
N ARG A 101 3.28 6.60 -25.58
CA ARG A 101 4.46 5.71 -25.50
C ARG A 101 4.11 4.45 -24.71
N ASN A 102 4.69 3.34 -25.15
CA ASN A 102 4.71 2.09 -24.40
C ASN A 102 6.16 1.58 -24.34
N ASP A 103 6.73 1.53 -23.14
CA ASP A 103 8.07 1.03 -22.90
C ASP A 103 7.96 -0.35 -22.23
N VAL A 104 8.63 -1.34 -22.84
CA VAL A 104 8.72 -2.69 -22.26
C VAL A 104 10.14 -2.91 -21.74
N ILE A 105 10.23 -3.28 -20.47
CA ILE A 105 11.49 -3.40 -19.74
C ILE A 105 11.61 -4.82 -19.17
N ASP A 106 12.71 -5.51 -19.47
CA ASP A 106 13.06 -6.77 -18.82
C ASP A 106 13.73 -6.48 -17.47
N THR A 107 13.06 -6.87 -16.39
CA THR A 107 13.53 -6.61 -15.02
C THR A 107 14.78 -7.41 -14.65
N ARG A 108 15.09 -8.50 -15.37
CA ARG A 108 16.33 -9.29 -15.19
C ARG A 108 17.56 -8.45 -15.48
N ASN A 109 17.45 -7.55 -16.46
CA ASN A 109 18.54 -6.68 -16.93
C ASN A 109 18.46 -5.26 -16.34
N ASN A 110 17.39 -4.93 -15.59
CA ASN A 110 17.19 -3.61 -15.02
C ASN A 110 16.91 -3.68 -13.52
N LYS A 111 17.97 -3.50 -12.72
CA LYS A 111 17.92 -3.60 -11.25
C LYS A 111 16.91 -2.63 -10.63
N LEU A 112 16.75 -1.42 -11.17
CA LEU A 112 15.83 -0.41 -10.64
C LEU A 112 14.37 -0.87 -10.80
N PHE A 113 13.98 -1.27 -12.01
CA PHE A 113 12.61 -1.74 -12.26
C PHE A 113 12.30 -3.05 -11.54
N LYS A 114 13.29 -3.92 -11.37
CA LYS A 114 13.15 -5.13 -10.53
C LYS A 114 12.79 -4.77 -9.09
N GLU A 115 13.47 -3.79 -8.51
CA GLU A 115 13.18 -3.36 -7.12
C GLU A 115 11.83 -2.65 -7.02
N ILE A 116 11.48 -1.78 -7.96
CA ILE A 116 10.17 -1.11 -7.99
C ILE A 116 9.05 -2.15 -8.05
N ALA A 117 9.12 -3.10 -8.99
CA ALA A 117 8.13 -4.15 -9.13
C ALA A 117 7.99 -5.00 -7.86
N ARG A 118 9.13 -5.37 -7.25
CA ARG A 118 9.16 -6.14 -6.00
C ARG A 118 8.50 -5.38 -4.84
N ILE A 119 8.82 -4.10 -4.67
CA ILE A 119 8.23 -3.26 -3.62
C ILE A 119 6.72 -3.13 -3.85
N MET A 120 6.29 -2.84 -5.07
CA MET A 120 4.86 -2.74 -5.40
C MET A 120 4.12 -4.04 -5.08
N MET A 121 4.67 -5.19 -5.50
CA MET A 121 4.06 -6.48 -5.22
C MET A 121 3.99 -6.80 -3.73
N SER A 122 5.08 -6.59 -3.00
CA SER A 122 5.13 -6.89 -1.56
C SER A 122 4.24 -5.97 -0.73
N THR A 123 4.14 -4.69 -1.10
CA THR A 123 3.27 -3.74 -0.39
C THR A 123 1.80 -4.01 -0.64
N VAL A 124 1.39 -4.24 -1.89
CA VAL A 124 -0.01 -4.51 -2.26
C VAL A 124 -0.51 -5.82 -1.68
N THR A 125 0.32 -6.86 -1.69
CA THR A 125 -0.06 -8.18 -1.17
C THR A 125 0.11 -8.33 0.34
N GLY A 126 0.78 -7.40 1.00
CA GLY A 126 1.12 -7.50 2.43
C GLY A 126 2.30 -8.44 2.73
N ARG A 127 2.97 -9.00 1.71
CA ARG A 127 4.14 -9.89 1.90
C ARG A 127 5.39 -9.17 2.40
N ALA A 128 5.36 -7.84 2.47
CA ALA A 128 6.50 -7.04 2.93
C ALA A 128 6.98 -7.42 4.35
N LEU A 129 6.11 -8.05 5.17
CA LEU A 129 6.49 -8.52 6.50
C LEU A 129 7.41 -9.75 6.47
N SER A 130 7.47 -10.46 5.34
CA SER A 130 8.39 -11.59 5.14
C SER A 130 9.79 -11.15 4.70
N ASP A 131 9.94 -9.88 4.25
CA ASP A 131 11.19 -9.34 3.68
C ASP A 131 12.11 -8.74 4.77
N THR A 132 12.36 -9.48 5.85
CA THR A 132 13.17 -9.01 7.00
C THR A 132 14.63 -8.69 6.64
N GLY A 133 15.15 -9.25 5.55
CA GLY A 133 16.48 -8.92 5.01
C GLY A 133 16.55 -7.51 4.40
N ASP A 134 15.45 -7.01 3.87
CA ASP A 134 15.40 -5.74 3.15
C ASP A 134 14.94 -4.56 4.03
N PHE A 135 14.17 -4.86 5.08
CA PHE A 135 13.56 -3.86 5.95
C PHE A 135 13.75 -4.17 7.44
N THR A 136 13.86 -3.11 8.24
CA THR A 136 13.53 -3.17 9.66
C THR A 136 12.04 -2.94 9.78
N ILE A 137 11.33 -3.86 10.46
CA ILE A 137 9.87 -3.89 10.51
C ILE A 137 9.39 -3.61 11.92
N THR A 138 8.46 -2.66 12.06
CA THR A 138 7.77 -2.35 13.31
C THR A 138 6.26 -2.41 13.07
N ILE A 139 5.52 -3.01 13.99
CA ILE A 139 4.06 -3.07 13.94
C ILE A 139 3.50 -2.26 15.11
N ASN A 140 2.70 -1.26 14.81
CA ASN A 140 1.97 -0.48 15.80
C ASN A 140 0.48 -0.83 15.74
N GLU A 141 -0.11 -0.98 16.91
CA GLU A 141 -1.54 -1.21 17.04
C GLU A 141 -2.26 0.14 17.12
N THR A 142 -2.91 0.51 16.05
CA THR A 142 -3.66 1.78 15.91
C THR A 142 -5.08 1.44 15.44
N ALA A 143 -6.05 1.44 16.37
CA ALA A 143 -7.42 1.08 15.98
C ALA A 143 -7.96 2.00 14.88
N PRO A 144 -8.58 1.49 13.79
CA PRO A 144 -8.96 0.09 13.55
C PRO A 144 -7.89 -0.71 12.78
N THR A 145 -6.64 -0.25 12.68
CA THR A 145 -5.58 -0.84 11.86
C THR A 145 -4.40 -1.39 12.67
N TRP A 146 -3.59 -2.21 12.01
CA TRP A 146 -2.18 -2.38 12.33
C TRP A 146 -1.37 -1.54 11.36
N ASP A 147 -0.54 -0.64 11.89
CA ASP A 147 0.34 0.21 11.10
C ASP A 147 1.75 -0.41 11.08
N VAL A 148 2.11 -0.98 9.93
CA VAL A 148 3.40 -1.64 9.71
C VAL A 148 4.36 -0.66 9.08
N THR A 149 5.40 -0.27 9.82
CA THR A 149 6.47 0.59 9.33
C THR A 149 7.64 -0.25 8.83
N LEU A 150 8.04 -0.01 7.59
CA LEU A 150 9.15 -0.65 6.90
C LEU A 150 10.26 0.40 6.70
N VAL A 151 11.39 0.25 7.41
CA VAL A 151 12.57 1.10 7.22
C VAL A 151 13.58 0.34 6.37
N PRO A 152 13.95 0.85 5.17
CA PRO A 152 14.85 0.15 4.26
C PRO A 152 16.23 -0.10 4.88
N LYS A 153 16.80 -1.29 4.67
CA LYS A 153 18.18 -1.65 5.01
C LYS A 153 19.10 -1.51 3.79
N ARG A 154 18.63 -1.88 2.60
CA ARG A 154 19.42 -1.90 1.37
C ARG A 154 19.62 -0.50 0.79
N LYS A 155 20.84 -0.22 0.32
CA LYS A 155 21.26 1.12 -0.18
C LYS A 155 20.35 1.63 -1.31
N ASN A 156 20.01 0.78 -2.28
CA ASN A 156 19.17 1.15 -3.41
C ASN A 156 17.75 1.59 -3.00
N ILE A 157 17.14 0.91 -2.00
CA ILE A 157 15.82 1.27 -1.49
C ILE A 157 15.92 2.52 -0.60
N LYS A 158 16.98 2.63 0.22
CA LYS A 158 17.27 3.82 1.04
C LYS A 158 17.44 5.11 0.23
N GLN A 159 17.90 5.01 -1.01
CA GLN A 159 18.01 6.15 -1.91
C GLN A 159 16.64 6.68 -2.36
N MET A 160 15.64 5.81 -2.43
CA MET A 160 14.27 6.16 -2.86
C MET A 160 13.41 6.58 -1.67
N PHE A 161 13.39 5.78 -0.60
CA PHE A 161 12.48 5.94 0.52
C PHE A 161 13.21 6.00 1.86
N SER A 162 12.74 6.89 2.74
CA SER A 162 13.15 6.90 4.15
C SER A 162 12.38 5.86 4.96
N LYS A 163 11.09 5.68 4.66
CA LYS A 163 10.22 4.63 5.22
C LYS A 163 9.00 4.39 4.35
N ILE A 164 8.38 3.24 4.53
CA ILE A 164 7.08 2.87 3.96
C ILE A 164 6.18 2.49 5.13
N ILE A 165 4.91 2.94 5.13
CA ILE A 165 3.92 2.51 6.13
C ILE A 165 2.79 1.81 5.41
N LEU A 166 2.44 0.62 5.87
CA LEU A 166 1.30 -0.15 5.40
C LEU A 166 0.26 -0.22 6.52
N LYS A 167 -0.96 0.23 6.23
CA LYS A 167 -2.07 0.12 7.17
C LYS A 167 -2.92 -1.09 6.82
N PHE A 168 -2.90 -2.07 7.70
CA PHE A 168 -3.68 -3.31 7.56
C PHE A 168 -4.97 -3.21 8.34
N ARG A 169 -6.09 -3.51 7.69
CA ARG A 169 -7.38 -3.67 8.37
C ARG A 169 -7.32 -4.92 9.26
N ARG A 170 -7.69 -4.78 10.53
CA ARG A 170 -7.55 -5.88 11.50
C ARG A 170 -8.51 -7.05 11.23
N THR A 171 -9.65 -6.81 10.62
CA THR A 171 -10.68 -7.84 10.40
C THR A 171 -10.28 -8.91 9.41
N ASP A 172 -9.49 -8.54 8.38
CA ASP A 172 -9.15 -9.44 7.27
C ASP A 172 -7.67 -9.38 6.85
N CYS A 173 -6.86 -8.59 7.56
CA CYS A 173 -5.44 -8.42 7.30
C CYS A 173 -5.12 -7.88 5.89
N GLN A 174 -6.05 -7.16 5.25
CA GLN A 174 -5.81 -6.54 3.94
C GLN A 174 -5.19 -5.16 4.10
N VAL A 175 -4.25 -4.85 3.21
CA VAL A 175 -3.71 -3.49 3.08
C VAL A 175 -4.82 -2.58 2.56
N GLN A 176 -5.13 -1.52 3.28
CA GLN A 176 -6.09 -0.49 2.86
C GLN A 176 -5.44 0.86 2.57
N GLN A 177 -4.21 1.10 3.07
CA GLN A 177 -3.46 2.31 2.80
C GLN A 177 -1.97 2.03 2.77
N ILE A 178 -1.27 2.68 1.84
CA ILE A 178 0.17 2.66 1.67
C ILE A 178 0.66 4.10 1.75
N GLU A 179 1.67 4.36 2.57
CA GLU A 179 2.33 5.66 2.64
C GLU A 179 3.81 5.48 2.31
N LEU A 180 4.28 6.23 1.32
CA LEU A 180 5.67 6.25 0.90
C LEU A 180 6.28 7.59 1.32
N TYR A 181 7.33 7.55 2.09
CA TYR A 181 8.10 8.73 2.50
C TYR A 181 9.39 8.75 1.71
N GLU A 182 9.50 9.68 0.77
CA GLU A 182 10.63 9.81 -0.12
C GLU A 182 11.80 10.56 0.54
N LYS A 183 13.01 10.40 0.02
CA LYS A 183 14.21 11.05 0.57
C LYS A 183 14.24 12.57 0.37
N ASN A 184 13.58 13.05 -0.68
CA ASN A 184 13.45 14.49 -0.98
C ASN A 184 12.42 15.22 -0.11
N GLY A 185 11.77 14.49 0.84
CA GLY A 185 10.73 15.02 1.71
C GLY A 185 9.30 14.89 1.15
N ASP A 186 9.13 14.44 -0.07
CA ASP A 186 7.80 14.14 -0.62
C ASP A 186 7.15 12.96 0.11
N ARG A 187 5.83 12.95 0.12
CA ARG A 187 5.03 11.84 0.65
C ARG A 187 3.94 11.46 -0.33
N THR A 188 3.84 10.18 -0.60
CA THR A 188 2.75 9.61 -1.40
C THR A 188 1.86 8.77 -0.50
N GLU A 189 0.58 9.07 -0.48
CA GLU A 189 -0.47 8.29 0.20
C GLU A 189 -1.35 7.63 -0.85
N ILE A 190 -1.55 6.31 -0.72
CA ILE A 190 -2.39 5.52 -1.61
C ILE A 190 -3.45 4.82 -0.76
N LYS A 191 -4.71 5.16 -0.97
CA LYS A 191 -5.87 4.50 -0.34
C LYS A 191 -6.46 3.50 -1.31
N LEU A 192 -6.59 2.25 -0.87
CA LEU A 192 -7.23 1.17 -1.61
C LEU A 192 -8.70 1.08 -1.19
N GLN A 193 -9.60 1.08 -2.16
CA GLN A 193 -11.04 1.10 -1.96
C GLN A 193 -11.69 0.01 -2.80
N ASN A 194 -12.90 -0.43 -2.43
CA ASN A 194 -13.64 -1.44 -3.17
C ASN A 194 -12.84 -2.73 -3.40
N ILE A 195 -12.05 -3.13 -2.39
CA ILE A 195 -11.16 -4.29 -2.48
C ILE A 195 -12.01 -5.57 -2.58
N LYS A 196 -11.75 -6.37 -3.61
CA LYS A 196 -12.36 -7.69 -3.82
C LYS A 196 -11.26 -8.74 -3.92
N THR A 197 -11.33 -9.76 -3.07
CA THR A 197 -10.39 -10.90 -3.06
C THR A 197 -11.09 -12.14 -2.47
N PRO A 198 -11.04 -13.34 -3.11
CA PRO A 198 -10.55 -13.53 -4.48
C PRO A 198 -11.42 -12.78 -5.49
N SER A 199 -10.86 -12.39 -6.62
CA SER A 199 -11.59 -11.72 -7.69
C SER A 199 -11.29 -12.39 -9.03
N PRO A 200 -12.28 -12.62 -9.91
CA PRO A 200 -12.02 -13.10 -11.25
C PRO A 200 -11.25 -12.02 -12.02
N VAL A 201 -9.99 -12.30 -12.38
CA VAL A 201 -9.12 -11.40 -13.11
C VAL A 201 -8.72 -12.06 -14.41
N ASN A 202 -9.07 -11.45 -15.55
CA ASN A 202 -8.71 -11.96 -16.86
C ASN A 202 -7.20 -11.76 -17.12
N ASP A 203 -6.55 -12.78 -17.63
CA ASP A 203 -5.11 -12.74 -17.98
C ASP A 203 -4.77 -11.70 -19.05
N ALA A 204 -5.70 -11.39 -19.95
CA ALA A 204 -5.52 -10.36 -20.97
C ALA A 204 -5.21 -8.96 -20.37
N LEU A 205 -5.62 -8.69 -19.13
CA LEU A 205 -5.27 -7.46 -18.43
C LEU A 205 -3.78 -7.27 -18.18
N PHE A 206 -3.01 -8.35 -18.21
CA PHE A 206 -1.56 -8.34 -17.98
C PHE A 206 -0.74 -8.54 -19.26
N SER A 207 -1.40 -8.51 -20.43
CA SER A 207 -0.70 -8.61 -21.71
C SER A 207 0.26 -7.43 -21.88
N ILE A 208 1.50 -7.75 -22.27
CA ILE A 208 2.56 -6.79 -22.59
C ILE A 208 2.87 -6.98 -24.08
N SER A 209 2.43 -6.04 -24.89
CA SER A 209 2.67 -5.94 -26.33
C SER A 209 3.73 -4.91 -26.64
#